data_f1d60eb41988dc0c1fbfd40ba82a0c78
#
_entry.id   f1d60eb41988dc0c1fbfd40ba82a0c78
#
_cell.length_a   1.000
_cell.length_b   1.000
_cell.length_c   1.000
_cell.angle_alpha   90.00
_cell.angle_beta   90.00
_cell.angle_gamma   90.00
#
_symmetry.space_group_name_H-M   'P 1'
#
loop_
_entity.id
_entity.type
_entity.pdbx_description
1 polymer ?
#
loop_
_entity_poly.entity_id
_entity_poly.type
_entity_poly.pdbx_seq_one_letter_code
_entity_poly.pdbx_strand_id
1 'polypeptide(L)'
;TRRSSDLMLVVIWASLGYRVFMYSAAITGLPRDLYEAAEIDGANSIQKFFKLTVPLLKPTTFFLTITGIISSFKVFGYTNVMTGGGPGSSTYTLVYYIYTSAFKYYKMGYASAIAVILFVMLLIVTIIQWVHNNKEEKG
;
A
#
# COMPACT_ATOMS: atom_id res chain seq x y z
N THR A 1 -1.93 9.36 22.19
CA THR A 1 -2.63 8.20 21.59
C THR A 1 -3.80 8.61 20.67
N ARG A 2 -4.72 9.50 21.08
CA ARG A 2 -5.85 9.92 20.20
C ARG A 2 -5.37 10.48 18.86
N ARG A 3 -4.44 11.41 18.83
CA ARG A 3 -3.96 12.03 17.57
C ARG A 3 -3.29 11.04 16.59
N SER A 4 -2.63 9.99 17.09
CA SER A 4 -2.06 8.96 16.21
C SER A 4 -3.15 8.09 15.60
N SER A 5 -4.20 7.75 16.37
CA SER A 5 -5.36 7.02 15.87
C SER A 5 -6.14 7.82 14.83
N ASP A 6 -6.34 9.12 15.08
CA ASP A 6 -7.05 10.03 14.15
C ASP A 6 -6.28 10.14 12.83
N LEU A 7 -4.95 10.26 12.89
CA LEU A 7 -4.09 10.27 11.69
C LEU A 7 -4.21 8.96 10.91
N MET A 8 -4.17 7.81 11.59
CA MET A 8 -4.35 6.50 10.94
C MET A 8 -5.70 6.40 10.24
N LEU A 9 -6.78 6.82 10.89
CA LEU A 9 -8.12 6.81 10.30
C LEU A 9 -8.20 7.66 9.03
N VAL A 10 -7.64 8.87 9.05
CA VAL A 10 -7.62 9.75 7.88
C VAL A 10 -6.80 9.15 6.73
N VAL A 11 -5.63 8.59 7.01
CA VAL A 11 -4.78 7.97 5.99
C VAL A 11 -5.46 6.74 5.38
N ILE A 12 -6.09 5.90 6.20
CA ILE A 12 -6.86 4.74 5.72
C ILE A 12 -8.02 5.23 4.84
N TRP A 13 -8.82 6.17 5.32
CA TRP A 13 -9.96 6.71 4.58
C TRP A 13 -9.54 7.30 3.23
N ALA A 14 -8.51 8.13 3.20
CA ALA A 14 -7.99 8.74 1.98
C ALA A 14 -7.46 7.69 0.96
N SER A 15 -6.89 6.58 1.46
CA SER A 15 -6.38 5.51 0.60
C SER A 15 -7.45 4.57 0.07
N LEU A 16 -8.62 4.49 0.72
CA LEU A 16 -9.71 3.58 0.35
C LEU A 16 -10.26 3.92 -1.04
N GLY A 17 -10.51 5.20 -1.32
CA GLY A 17 -11.07 5.64 -2.60
C GLY A 17 -10.23 5.19 -3.79
N TYR A 18 -8.92 5.38 -3.72
CA TYR A 18 -7.99 4.94 -4.76
C TYR A 18 -8.01 3.41 -4.94
N ARG A 19 -8.00 2.64 -3.84
CA ARG A 19 -8.02 1.18 -3.88
C ARG A 19 -9.32 0.63 -4.46
N VAL A 20 -10.46 1.18 -4.02
CA VAL A 20 -11.79 0.81 -4.57
C VAL A 20 -11.84 1.09 -6.07
N PHE A 21 -11.37 2.26 -6.50
CA PHE A 21 -11.33 2.60 -7.93
C PHE A 21 -10.47 1.61 -8.73
N MET A 22 -9.26 1.28 -8.24
CA MET A 22 -8.36 0.35 -8.91
C MET A 22 -8.94 -1.07 -9.01
N TYR A 23 -9.57 -1.57 -7.92
CA TYR A 23 -10.25 -2.87 -7.97
C TYR A 23 -11.47 -2.86 -8.89
N SER A 24 -12.27 -1.80 -8.89
CA SER A 24 -13.41 -1.66 -9.80
C SER A 24 -12.96 -1.68 -11.26
N ALA A 25 -11.90 -0.96 -11.60
CA ALA A 25 -11.32 -0.97 -12.94
C ALA A 25 -10.81 -2.37 -13.34
N ALA A 26 -10.11 -3.04 -12.42
CA ALA A 26 -9.59 -4.39 -12.66
C ALA A 26 -10.73 -5.42 -12.86
N ILE A 27 -11.79 -5.35 -12.08
CA ILE A 27 -12.97 -6.23 -12.21
C ILE A 27 -13.67 -6.01 -13.56
N THR A 28 -13.80 -4.75 -13.97
CA THR A 28 -14.44 -4.41 -15.27
C THR A 28 -13.65 -4.95 -16.46
N GLY A 29 -12.33 -5.10 -16.32
CA GLY A 29 -11.44 -5.66 -17.35
C GLY A 29 -11.39 -7.18 -17.39
N LEU A 30 -12.09 -7.90 -16.50
CA LEU A 30 -12.09 -9.37 -16.52
C LEU A 30 -12.87 -9.94 -17.71
N PRO A 31 -12.37 -11.03 -18.35
CA PRO A 31 -13.03 -11.66 -19.48
C PRO A 31 -14.40 -12.22 -19.09
N ARG A 32 -15.46 -11.79 -19.76
CA ARG A 32 -16.83 -12.26 -19.51
C ARG A 32 -17.01 -13.73 -19.85
N ASP A 33 -16.33 -14.20 -20.88
CA ASP A 33 -16.41 -15.58 -21.36
C ASP A 33 -16.11 -16.61 -20.26
N LEU A 34 -15.19 -16.29 -19.35
CA LEU A 34 -14.88 -17.17 -18.21
C LEU A 34 -16.05 -17.28 -17.22
N TYR A 35 -16.80 -16.20 -17.04
CA TYR A 35 -17.97 -16.18 -16.15
C TYR A 35 -19.15 -16.90 -16.78
N GLU A 36 -19.35 -16.76 -18.08
CA GLU A 36 -20.38 -17.45 -18.85
C GLU A 36 -20.11 -18.97 -18.88
N ALA A 37 -18.87 -19.39 -19.13
CA ALA A 37 -18.49 -20.80 -19.07
C ALA A 37 -18.74 -21.38 -17.66
N ALA A 38 -18.37 -20.67 -16.60
CA ALA A 38 -18.61 -21.12 -15.25
C ALA A 38 -20.11 -21.20 -14.89
N GLU A 39 -20.96 -20.37 -15.51
CA GLU A 39 -22.42 -20.48 -15.36
C GLU A 39 -22.97 -21.73 -16.02
N ILE A 40 -22.49 -22.07 -17.21
CA ILE A 40 -22.85 -23.30 -17.90
C ILE A 40 -22.45 -24.53 -17.07
N ASP A 41 -21.29 -24.49 -16.43
CA ASP A 41 -20.79 -25.52 -15.50
C ASP A 41 -21.55 -25.58 -14.16
N GLY A 42 -22.55 -24.71 -13.95
CA GLY A 42 -23.39 -24.68 -12.75
C GLY A 42 -22.73 -24.03 -11.52
N ALA A 43 -21.67 -23.24 -11.71
CA ALA A 43 -21.03 -22.56 -10.61
C ALA A 43 -21.90 -21.42 -10.04
N ASN A 44 -22.10 -21.41 -8.73
CA ASN A 44 -22.82 -20.35 -8.07
C ASN A 44 -21.96 -19.07 -7.93
N SER A 45 -22.58 -17.94 -7.58
CA SER A 45 -21.90 -16.63 -7.46
C SER A 45 -20.71 -16.64 -6.49
N ILE A 46 -20.81 -17.39 -5.39
CA ILE A 46 -19.75 -17.53 -4.40
C ILE A 46 -18.56 -18.29 -4.99
N GLN A 47 -18.83 -19.37 -5.70
CA GLN A 47 -17.80 -20.16 -6.36
C GLN A 47 -17.10 -19.35 -7.46
N LYS A 48 -17.83 -18.59 -8.27
CA LYS A 48 -17.26 -17.67 -9.28
C LYS A 48 -16.37 -16.61 -8.61
N PHE A 49 -16.82 -16.05 -7.49
CA PHE A 49 -16.01 -15.06 -6.77
C PHE A 49 -14.67 -15.64 -6.29
N PHE A 50 -14.67 -16.73 -5.54
CA PHE A 50 -13.44 -17.29 -4.98
C PHE A 50 -12.56 -18.03 -5.98
N LYS A 51 -13.14 -18.68 -6.99
CA LYS A 51 -12.40 -19.51 -7.95
C LYS A 51 -11.99 -18.77 -9.24
N LEU A 52 -12.67 -17.67 -9.59
CA LEU A 52 -12.35 -16.86 -10.77
C LEU A 52 -11.92 -15.44 -10.40
N THR A 53 -12.80 -14.68 -9.73
CA THR A 53 -12.55 -13.26 -9.49
C THR A 53 -11.29 -13.05 -8.64
N VAL A 54 -11.17 -13.72 -7.51
CA VAL A 54 -10.02 -13.54 -6.59
C VAL A 54 -8.70 -13.94 -7.25
N PRO A 55 -8.56 -15.09 -7.92
CA PRO A 55 -7.32 -15.44 -8.62
C PRO A 55 -6.98 -14.48 -9.76
N LEU A 56 -7.96 -14.06 -10.56
CA LEU A 56 -7.75 -13.12 -11.66
C LEU A 56 -7.34 -11.71 -11.18
N LEU A 57 -7.70 -11.34 -9.95
CA LEU A 57 -7.29 -10.08 -9.33
C LEU A 57 -5.94 -10.15 -8.61
N LYS A 58 -5.28 -11.31 -8.55
CA LYS A 58 -3.95 -11.45 -7.88
C LYS A 58 -2.93 -10.40 -8.36
N PRO A 59 -2.74 -10.12 -9.66
CA PRO A 59 -1.78 -9.13 -10.12
C PRO A 59 -2.11 -7.72 -9.60
N THR A 60 -3.38 -7.34 -9.64
CA THR A 60 -3.85 -6.05 -9.12
C THR A 60 -3.66 -5.95 -7.61
N THR A 61 -3.98 -7.01 -6.88
CA THR A 61 -3.78 -7.08 -5.42
C THR A 61 -2.31 -6.96 -5.07
N PHE A 62 -1.43 -7.64 -5.79
CA PHE A 62 0.02 -7.55 -5.62
C PHE A 62 0.51 -6.12 -5.83
N PHE A 63 0.13 -5.49 -6.94
CA PHE A 63 0.49 -4.10 -7.22
C PHE A 63 0.01 -3.13 -6.13
N LEU A 64 -1.26 -3.25 -5.70
CA LEU A 64 -1.82 -2.41 -4.66
C LEU A 64 -1.20 -2.65 -3.28
N THR A 65 -0.73 -3.85 -3.02
CA THR A 65 -0.03 -4.19 -1.78
C THR A 65 1.35 -3.54 -1.75
N ILE A 66 2.15 -3.70 -2.81
CA ILE A 66 3.48 -3.07 -2.91
C ILE A 66 3.36 -1.54 -2.79
N THR A 67 2.52 -0.94 -3.62
CA THR A 67 2.34 0.53 -3.62
C THR A 67 1.78 1.03 -2.30
N GLY A 68 0.91 0.26 -1.65
CA GLY A 68 0.36 0.57 -0.34
C GLY A 68 1.42 0.56 0.76
N ILE A 69 2.30 -0.43 0.78
CA ILE A 69 3.41 -0.51 1.74
C ILE A 69 4.37 0.66 1.52
N ILE A 70 4.80 0.91 0.30
CA ILE A 70 5.68 2.05 -0.01
C ILE A 70 5.04 3.37 0.44
N SER A 71 3.75 3.56 0.16
CA SER A 71 3.01 4.76 0.56
C SER A 71 2.91 4.92 2.08
N SER A 72 2.77 3.82 2.82
CA SER A 72 2.72 3.84 4.29
C SER A 72 4.02 4.37 4.91
N PHE A 73 5.16 4.01 4.35
CA PHE A 73 6.46 4.54 4.81
C PHE A 73 6.67 6.00 4.41
N LYS A 74 6.01 6.47 3.34
CA LYS A 74 6.15 7.83 2.80
C LYS A 74 5.09 8.82 3.31
N VAL A 75 4.35 8.48 4.37
CA VAL A 75 3.36 9.39 4.98
C VAL A 75 4.09 10.60 5.58
N PHE A 76 4.04 11.71 4.87
CA PHE A 76 4.63 12.99 5.28
C PHE A 76 3.57 14.08 5.43
N GLY A 77 2.74 14.27 4.40
CA GLY A 77 1.81 15.40 4.33
C GLY A 77 0.82 15.40 5.50
N TYR A 78 0.20 14.27 5.77
CA TYR A 78 -0.75 14.14 6.89
C TYR A 78 -0.06 14.33 8.24
N THR A 79 1.14 13.77 8.43
CA THR A 79 1.90 13.95 9.67
C THR A 79 2.27 15.42 9.86
N ASN A 80 2.76 16.09 8.83
CA ASN A 80 3.19 17.48 8.90
C ASN A 80 2.03 18.45 9.18
N VAL A 81 0.90 18.25 8.51
CA VAL A 81 -0.25 19.18 8.59
C VAL A 81 -1.11 18.91 9.81
N MET A 82 -1.41 17.64 10.12
CA MET A 82 -2.35 17.30 11.19
C MET A 82 -1.72 17.29 12.57
N THR A 83 -0.50 16.82 12.71
CA THR A 83 0.11 16.56 14.01
C THR A 83 1.42 17.31 14.26
N GLY A 84 2.12 17.70 13.20
CA GLY A 84 3.47 18.27 13.32
C GLY A 84 4.46 17.31 14.02
N GLY A 85 4.18 16.00 13.98
CA GLY A 85 4.94 14.96 14.67
C GLY A 85 4.49 14.67 16.12
N GLY A 86 3.56 15.47 16.68
CA GLY A 86 3.13 15.37 18.07
C GLY A 86 1.93 14.45 18.35
N PRO A 87 1.59 14.23 19.65
CA PRO A 87 2.30 14.72 20.84
C PRO A 87 3.64 13.98 21.10
N GLY A 88 4.64 14.72 21.52
CA GLY A 88 6.00 14.21 21.66
C GLY A 88 6.57 13.81 20.28
N SER A 89 6.86 12.54 20.05
CA SER A 89 7.31 11.97 18.78
C SER A 89 6.40 10.83 18.28
N SER A 90 5.17 10.73 18.79
CA SER A 90 4.29 9.57 18.59
C SER A 90 3.80 9.39 17.15
N THR A 91 3.85 10.45 16.35
CA THR A 91 3.47 10.43 14.92
C THR A 91 4.66 10.73 13.99
N TYR A 92 5.90 10.63 14.51
CA TYR A 92 7.09 10.78 13.70
C TYR A 92 7.23 9.61 12.73
N THR A 93 6.98 9.87 11.46
CA THR A 93 7.33 8.93 10.39
C THR A 93 8.79 9.14 9.97
N LEU A 94 9.39 8.13 9.35
CA LEU A 94 10.79 8.23 8.95
C LEU A 94 11.01 9.38 7.94
N VAL A 95 10.06 9.59 7.03
CA VAL A 95 10.13 10.72 6.08
C VAL A 95 9.97 12.08 6.77
N TYR A 96 9.11 12.16 7.78
CA TYR A 96 8.98 13.39 8.58
C TYR A 96 10.28 13.69 9.37
N TYR A 97 10.94 12.65 9.85
CA TYR A 97 12.21 12.77 10.53
C TYR A 97 13.35 13.23 9.60
N ILE A 98 13.39 12.69 8.37
CA ILE A 98 14.32 13.16 7.31
C ILE A 98 14.10 14.66 7.05
N TYR A 99 12.86 15.07 6.87
CA TYR A 99 12.50 16.46 6.63
C TYR A 99 12.93 17.39 7.77
N THR A 100 12.60 17.02 9.01
CA THR A 100 12.97 17.85 10.18
C THR A 100 14.48 17.92 10.36
N SER A 101 15.20 16.84 10.15
CA SER A 101 16.66 16.80 10.21
C SER A 101 17.31 17.67 9.15
N ALA A 102 16.79 17.62 7.91
CA ALA A 102 17.33 18.39 6.79
C ALA A 102 17.02 19.89 6.91
N PHE A 103 15.72 20.23 7.07
CA PHE A 103 15.23 21.59 6.87
C PHE A 103 14.99 22.37 8.17
N LYS A 104 14.76 21.69 9.31
CA LYS A 104 14.63 22.36 10.60
C LYS A 104 15.95 22.41 11.38
N TYR A 105 16.73 21.33 11.31
CA TYR A 105 18.01 21.23 12.03
C TYR A 105 19.24 21.47 11.14
N TYR A 106 19.05 21.63 9.83
CA TYR A 106 20.12 21.88 8.84
C TYR A 106 21.20 20.79 8.82
N LYS A 107 20.86 19.56 9.23
CA LYS A 107 21.75 18.39 9.25
C LYS A 107 21.61 17.57 7.96
N MET A 108 21.94 18.17 6.80
CA MET A 108 21.71 17.57 5.49
C MET A 108 22.40 16.21 5.32
N GLY A 109 23.65 16.06 5.76
CA GLY A 109 24.37 14.78 5.67
C GLY A 109 23.72 13.66 6.47
N TYR A 110 23.23 13.98 7.68
CA TYR A 110 22.50 13.03 8.50
C TYR A 110 21.15 12.65 7.90
N ALA A 111 20.41 13.61 7.40
CA ALA A 111 19.14 13.37 6.72
C ALA A 111 19.32 12.50 5.46
N SER A 112 20.37 12.74 4.69
CA SER A 112 20.71 11.93 3.51
C SER A 112 21.03 10.48 3.89
N ALA A 113 21.75 10.25 4.97
CA ALA A 113 22.04 8.90 5.45
C ALA A 113 20.77 8.14 5.84
N ILE A 114 19.82 8.80 6.52
CA ILE A 114 18.53 8.19 6.87
C ILE A 114 17.69 7.92 5.61
N ALA A 115 17.72 8.80 4.62
CA ALA A 115 17.03 8.60 3.35
C ALA A 115 17.56 7.36 2.60
N VAL A 116 18.87 7.13 2.61
CA VAL A 116 19.46 5.91 2.04
C VAL A 116 19.01 4.67 2.80
N ILE A 117 18.97 4.72 4.13
CA ILE A 117 18.46 3.60 4.94
C ILE A 117 17.00 3.30 4.58
N LEU A 118 16.14 4.31 4.47
CA LEU A 118 14.75 4.16 4.05
C LEU A 118 14.66 3.51 2.67
N PHE A 119 15.47 3.97 1.72
CA PHE A 119 15.52 3.40 0.37
C PHE A 119 15.87 1.90 0.39
N VAL A 120 16.91 1.53 1.13
CA VAL A 120 17.33 0.12 1.27
C VAL A 120 16.24 -0.72 1.92
N MET A 121 15.57 -0.23 2.97
CA MET A 121 14.45 -0.92 3.62
C MET A 121 13.30 -1.17 2.63
N LEU A 122 12.89 -0.16 1.87
CA LEU A 122 11.81 -0.30 0.88
C LEU A 122 12.20 -1.25 -0.25
N LEU A 123 13.46 -1.23 -0.68
CA LEU A 123 13.99 -2.13 -1.68
C LEU A 123 13.93 -3.59 -1.21
N ILE A 124 14.37 -3.87 0.01
CA ILE A 124 14.30 -5.21 0.63
C ILE A 124 12.85 -5.70 0.70
N VAL A 125 11.93 -4.88 1.20
CA VAL A 125 10.50 -5.23 1.29
C VAL A 125 9.92 -5.54 -0.09
N THR A 126 10.25 -4.72 -1.10
CA THR A 126 9.77 -4.92 -2.46
C THR A 126 10.31 -6.21 -3.08
N ILE A 127 11.60 -6.52 -2.87
CA ILE A 127 12.20 -7.77 -3.36
C ILE A 127 11.54 -8.98 -2.70
N ILE A 128 11.35 -8.96 -1.38
CA ILE A 128 10.70 -10.05 -0.65
C ILE A 128 9.29 -10.32 -1.21
N GLN A 129 8.50 -9.27 -1.40
CA GLN A 129 7.16 -9.40 -1.97
C GLN A 129 7.17 -9.93 -3.40
N TRP A 130 8.10 -9.45 -4.23
CA TRP A 130 8.23 -9.91 -5.60
C TRP A 130 8.60 -11.40 -5.69
N VAL A 131 9.56 -11.83 -4.87
CA VAL A 131 9.96 -13.24 -4.80
C VAL A 131 8.81 -14.12 -4.31
N HIS A 132 8.03 -13.62 -3.33
CA HIS A 132 6.89 -14.37 -2.80
C HIS A 132 5.78 -14.56 -3.86
N ASN A 133 5.45 -13.50 -4.59
CA ASN A 133 4.44 -13.56 -5.65
C ASN A 133 4.83 -14.49 -6.80
N ASN A 134 6.09 -14.45 -7.23
CA ASN A 134 6.56 -15.33 -8.31
C ASN A 134 6.55 -16.82 -7.93
N LYS A 135 6.58 -17.16 -6.65
CA LYS A 135 6.42 -18.56 -6.20
C LYS A 135 4.97 -19.02 -6.29
N GLU A 136 4.02 -18.14 -6.03
CA GLU A 136 2.58 -18.47 -6.13
C GLU A 136 2.09 -18.62 -7.58
N GLU A 137 2.73 -17.94 -8.55
CA GLU A 137 2.38 -18.10 -9.98
C GLU A 137 2.89 -19.41 -10.60
N LYS A 138 3.90 -20.04 -9.99
CA LYS A 138 4.54 -21.25 -10.51
C LYS A 138 4.06 -22.55 -9.86
N GLY A 139 3.20 -22.50 -8.87
CA GLY A 139 2.59 -23.64 -8.19
C GLY A 139 1.13 -23.81 -8.50
#